data_edea069f2074738c27d7d59727319142
#
_entry.id   edea069f2074738c27d7d59727319142
#
_cell.length_a   1.000
_cell.length_b   1.000
_cell.length_c   1.000
_cell.angle_alpha   90.00
_cell.angle_beta   90.00
_cell.angle_gamma   90.00
#
_symmetry.space_group_name_H-M   'P 1'
#
loop_
_entity.id
_entity.type
_entity.pdbx_description
1 polymer ?
#
loop_
_entity_poly.entity_id
_entity_poly.type
_entity_poly.pdbx_seq_one_letter_code
_entity_poly.pdbx_strand_id
1 'polypeptide(L)'
;TLEDLVLILDNISIPDPSDRHSYRGNVPSYQNEFLKYSEHSPKFAFLETPAWSEAYPASKSAIIKITEILGRSCKNEILPSPFDNIIDFHAAVFASENAHYYGKYLITHPHLLSEKLRTRLVSNKDITARAYLAALEARELIYQSVEALLENYDAILCLSAPGPAPHGFE
;
A
#
# COMPACT_ATOMS: atom_id res chain seq x y z
N THR A 1 -7.89 21.57 7.78
CA THR A 1 -9.22 20.94 7.73
C THR A 1 -9.26 19.87 6.65
N LEU A 2 -10.35 19.08 6.57
CA LEU A 2 -10.56 18.12 5.49
C LEU A 2 -10.75 18.84 4.15
N GLU A 3 -11.41 19.99 4.15
CA GLU A 3 -11.58 20.84 2.98
C GLU A 3 -10.24 21.30 2.40
N ASP A 4 -9.28 21.65 3.24
CA ASP A 4 -7.93 22.05 2.81
C ASP A 4 -7.21 20.87 2.14
N LEU A 5 -7.35 19.65 2.69
CA LEU A 5 -6.77 18.44 2.08
C LEU A 5 -7.38 18.15 0.71
N VAL A 6 -8.69 18.28 0.59
CA VAL A 6 -9.41 18.07 -0.68
C VAL A 6 -8.97 19.09 -1.72
N LEU A 7 -8.80 20.37 -1.34
CA LEU A 7 -8.30 21.42 -2.20
C LEU A 7 -6.86 21.14 -2.67
N ILE A 8 -5.98 20.66 -1.78
CA ILE A 8 -4.62 20.27 -2.11
C ILE A 8 -4.64 19.11 -3.10
N LEU A 9 -5.44 18.07 -2.84
CA LEU A 9 -5.53 16.89 -3.70
C LEU A 9 -5.96 17.25 -5.12
N ASP A 10 -6.95 18.13 -5.30
CA ASP A 10 -7.39 18.58 -6.63
C ASP A 10 -6.26 19.27 -7.42
N ASN A 11 -5.30 19.89 -6.72
CA ASN A 11 -4.19 20.60 -7.36
C ASN A 11 -2.96 19.72 -7.62
N ILE A 12 -2.72 18.66 -6.83
CA ILE A 12 -1.51 17.83 -6.98
C ILE A 12 -1.77 16.50 -7.68
N SER A 13 -3.04 16.05 -7.77
CA SER A 13 -3.40 14.78 -8.41
C SER A 13 -3.53 14.92 -9.93
N ILE A 14 -2.50 15.46 -10.56
CA ILE A 14 -2.47 15.64 -12.00
C ILE A 14 -1.69 14.48 -12.62
N PRO A 15 -2.26 13.74 -13.61
CA PRO A 15 -1.54 12.69 -14.30
C PRO A 15 -0.28 13.22 -15.00
N ASP A 16 0.86 12.56 -14.76
CA ASP A 16 2.11 12.86 -15.47
C ASP A 16 2.27 11.89 -16.65
N PRO A 17 2.19 12.35 -17.91
CA PRO A 17 2.36 11.49 -19.07
C PRO A 17 3.77 10.88 -19.18
N SER A 18 4.79 11.49 -18.55
CA SER A 18 6.16 11.01 -18.56
C SER A 18 6.41 9.91 -17.54
N ASP A 19 5.57 9.81 -16.51
CA ASP A 19 5.62 8.73 -15.52
C ASP A 19 4.70 7.59 -15.95
N ARG A 20 5.30 6.45 -16.29
CA ARG A 20 4.55 5.24 -16.69
C ARG A 20 3.68 4.66 -15.57
N HIS A 21 3.94 5.00 -14.31
CA HIS A 21 3.19 4.56 -13.13
C HIS A 21 2.11 5.55 -12.72
N SER A 22 2.08 6.74 -13.33
CA SER A 22 1.02 7.70 -13.09
C SER A 22 -0.32 7.16 -13.58
N TYR A 23 -1.36 7.37 -12.78
CA TYR A 23 -2.73 6.99 -13.16
C TYR A 23 -3.15 7.74 -14.42
N ARG A 24 -3.64 7.00 -15.42
CA ARG A 24 -3.99 7.54 -16.74
C ARG A 24 -5.49 7.71 -16.97
N GLY A 25 -6.30 7.41 -15.96
CA GLY A 25 -7.75 7.60 -16.02
C GLY A 25 -8.17 9.03 -15.69
N ASN A 26 -9.47 9.28 -15.74
CA ASN A 26 -10.02 10.54 -15.26
C ASN A 26 -9.84 10.63 -13.74
N VAL A 27 -9.12 11.63 -13.28
CA VAL A 27 -9.05 11.98 -11.86
C VAL A 27 -10.32 12.77 -11.52
N PRO A 28 -11.16 12.28 -10.58
CA PRO A 28 -12.34 13.03 -10.18
C PRO A 28 -11.93 14.33 -9.48
N SER A 29 -12.77 15.35 -9.52
CA SER A 29 -12.59 16.48 -8.62
C SER A 29 -12.94 16.05 -7.20
N TYR A 30 -11.95 16.01 -6.33
CA TYR A 30 -12.13 15.63 -4.91
C TYR A 30 -13.03 16.63 -4.20
N GLN A 31 -13.00 17.92 -4.55
CA GLN A 31 -13.93 18.92 -4.02
C GLN A 31 -15.37 18.59 -4.39
N ASN A 32 -15.64 18.23 -5.66
CA ASN A 32 -16.98 17.87 -6.08
C ASN A 32 -17.48 16.59 -5.38
N GLU A 33 -16.61 15.60 -5.20
CA GLU A 33 -16.97 14.38 -4.47
C GLU A 33 -17.22 14.67 -2.99
N PHE A 34 -16.40 15.51 -2.37
CA PHE A 34 -16.56 15.92 -0.98
C PHE A 34 -17.88 16.66 -0.73
N LEU A 35 -18.31 17.50 -1.69
CA LEU A 35 -19.57 18.22 -1.59
C LEU A 35 -20.81 17.33 -1.82
N LYS A 36 -20.63 16.14 -2.39
CA LYS A 36 -21.69 15.12 -2.53
C LYS A 36 -21.92 14.30 -1.27
N TYR A 37 -21.58 14.87 -0.11
CA TYR A 37 -21.75 14.18 1.18
C TYR A 37 -23.11 13.46 1.23
N SER A 38 -23.08 12.16 1.51
CA SER A 38 -24.28 11.35 1.68
C SER A 38 -24.49 11.03 3.16
N GLU A 39 -25.73 11.03 3.60
CA GLU A 39 -26.09 10.68 4.99
C GLU A 39 -26.03 9.18 5.27
N HIS A 40 -25.51 8.36 4.35
CA HIS A 40 -25.41 6.93 4.57
C HIS A 40 -24.31 6.62 5.61
N SER A 41 -24.57 5.62 6.43
CA SER A 41 -23.56 5.13 7.37
C SER A 41 -22.53 4.28 6.64
N PRO A 42 -21.23 4.65 6.65
CA PRO A 42 -20.21 3.93 5.93
C PRO A 42 -20.02 2.50 6.47
N LYS A 43 -19.69 1.58 5.57
CA LYS A 43 -19.36 0.19 5.87
C LYS A 43 -17.87 -0.04 5.68
N PHE A 44 -17.25 -0.69 6.65
CA PHE A 44 -15.83 -0.97 6.66
C PHE A 44 -15.55 -2.47 6.63
N ALA A 45 -14.60 -2.90 5.80
CA ALA A 45 -14.01 -4.23 5.86
C ALA A 45 -12.75 -4.16 6.73
N PHE A 46 -12.69 -4.86 7.84
CA PHE A 46 -11.46 -5.01 8.60
C PHE A 46 -10.68 -6.21 8.09
N LEU A 47 -9.41 -5.99 7.73
CA LEU A 47 -8.50 -7.03 7.25
C LEU A 47 -7.32 -7.20 8.20
N GLU A 48 -7.14 -8.42 8.70
CA GLU A 48 -5.88 -8.86 9.27
C GLU A 48 -4.94 -9.25 8.11
N THR A 49 -4.03 -8.32 7.76
CA THR A 49 -3.08 -8.57 6.68
C THR A 49 -2.06 -9.64 7.07
N PRO A 50 -1.31 -10.27 6.14
CA PRO A 50 -0.27 -11.26 6.46
C PRO A 50 0.81 -10.75 7.44
N ALA A 51 0.99 -9.43 7.54
CA ALA A 51 1.88 -8.82 8.54
C ALA A 51 1.26 -8.74 9.96
N TRP A 52 0.04 -9.22 10.16
CA TRP A 52 -0.64 -9.17 11.45
C TRP A 52 0.12 -9.90 12.56
N SER A 53 0.75 -11.06 12.26
CA SER A 53 1.54 -11.81 13.22
C SER A 53 2.64 -10.95 13.86
N GLU A 54 3.28 -10.12 13.05
CA GLU A 54 4.41 -9.25 13.43
C GLU A 54 3.97 -7.97 14.16
N ALA A 55 2.66 -7.69 14.20
CA ALA A 55 2.16 -6.45 14.78
C ALA A 55 2.26 -6.44 16.31
N TYR A 56 2.67 -5.31 16.85
CA TYR A 56 2.80 -5.09 18.29
C TYR A 56 1.42 -5.22 18.99
N PRO A 57 1.37 -5.80 20.17
CA PRO A 57 0.10 -5.96 20.92
C PRO A 57 -0.67 -4.64 21.09
N ALA A 58 0.04 -3.53 21.31
CA ALA A 58 -0.58 -2.22 21.43
C ALA A 58 -1.25 -1.77 20.12
N SER A 59 -0.63 -2.01 18.95
CA SER A 59 -1.20 -1.69 17.65
C SER A 59 -2.44 -2.53 17.36
N LYS A 60 -2.36 -3.84 17.62
CA LYS A 60 -3.52 -4.76 17.53
C LYS A 60 -4.68 -4.30 18.41
N SER A 61 -4.40 -4.00 19.69
CA SER A 61 -5.42 -3.54 20.63
C SER A 61 -6.05 -2.22 20.20
N ALA A 62 -5.26 -1.30 19.65
CA ALA A 62 -5.77 -0.01 19.19
C ALA A 62 -6.76 -0.16 18.02
N ILE A 63 -6.40 -0.95 17.00
CA ILE A 63 -7.29 -1.13 15.84
C ILE A 63 -8.51 -1.96 16.19
N ILE A 64 -8.40 -2.97 17.05
CA ILE A 64 -9.55 -3.75 17.53
C ILE A 64 -10.56 -2.85 18.26
N LYS A 65 -10.09 -1.92 19.12
CA LYS A 65 -10.99 -0.94 19.75
C LYS A 65 -11.73 -0.07 18.73
N ILE A 66 -11.07 0.27 17.61
CA ILE A 66 -11.73 1.02 16.53
C ILE A 66 -12.83 0.15 15.90
N THR A 67 -12.58 -1.13 15.63
CA THR A 67 -13.63 -2.02 15.08
C THR A 67 -14.80 -2.19 16.04
N GLU A 68 -14.55 -2.26 17.35
CA GLU A 68 -15.58 -2.32 18.39
C GLU A 68 -16.45 -1.04 18.41
N ILE A 69 -15.82 0.14 18.30
CA ILE A 69 -16.53 1.43 18.23
C ILE A 69 -17.39 1.52 16.98
N LEU A 70 -16.89 1.05 15.83
CA LEU A 70 -17.64 1.02 14.58
C LEU A 70 -18.77 -0.03 14.60
N GLY A 71 -18.67 -1.06 15.42
CA GLY A 71 -19.70 -2.05 15.66
C GLY A 71 -20.21 -2.69 14.37
N ARG A 72 -21.50 -2.58 14.10
CA ARG A 72 -22.15 -3.19 12.92
C ARG A 72 -21.68 -2.61 11.58
N SER A 73 -21.06 -1.44 11.58
CA SER A 73 -20.51 -0.81 10.38
C SER A 73 -19.16 -1.40 9.95
N CYS A 74 -18.53 -2.21 10.80
CA CYS A 74 -17.25 -2.85 10.49
C CYS A 74 -17.38 -4.37 10.58
N LYS A 75 -16.93 -5.08 9.54
CA LYS A 75 -16.92 -6.55 9.51
C LYS A 75 -15.52 -7.06 9.23
N ASN A 76 -15.17 -8.16 9.88
CA ASN A 76 -13.95 -8.89 9.56
C ASN A 76 -14.12 -9.60 8.22
N GLU A 77 -13.18 -9.37 7.33
CA GLU A 77 -13.11 -9.98 6.01
C GLU A 77 -11.76 -10.65 5.79
N ILE A 78 -11.72 -11.58 4.87
CA ILE A 78 -10.51 -12.29 4.48
C ILE A 78 -10.43 -12.24 2.95
N LEU A 79 -9.29 -11.78 2.42
CA LEU A 79 -9.06 -11.86 0.99
C LEU A 79 -8.56 -13.26 0.61
N PRO A 80 -9.00 -13.78 -0.56
CA PRO A 80 -8.58 -15.10 -1.02
C PRO A 80 -7.08 -15.10 -1.41
N SER A 81 -6.50 -16.30 -1.51
CA SER A 81 -5.19 -16.48 -2.14
C SER A 81 -5.18 -15.83 -3.55
N PRO A 82 -4.09 -15.15 -3.95
CA PRO A 82 -2.76 -15.23 -3.36
C PRO A 82 -2.42 -14.13 -2.33
N PHE A 83 -3.42 -13.50 -1.69
CA PHE A 83 -3.19 -12.40 -0.73
C PHE A 83 -2.28 -12.78 0.44
N ASP A 84 -2.31 -14.04 0.88
CA ASP A 84 -1.48 -14.56 1.98
C ASP A 84 0.03 -14.36 1.71
N ASN A 85 0.43 -14.31 0.44
CA ASN A 85 1.83 -14.17 0.00
C ASN A 85 2.15 -12.75 -0.49
N ILE A 86 1.30 -11.76 -0.21
CA ILE A 86 1.47 -10.39 -0.71
C ILE A 86 2.82 -9.77 -0.33
N ILE A 87 3.36 -10.12 0.84
CA ILE A 87 4.66 -9.61 1.33
C ILE A 87 5.78 -10.08 0.40
N ASP A 88 5.79 -11.36 0.03
CA ASP A 88 6.82 -11.93 -0.84
C ASP A 88 6.70 -11.40 -2.27
N PHE A 89 5.49 -11.26 -2.79
CA PHE A 89 5.25 -10.65 -4.10
C PHE A 89 5.67 -9.18 -4.12
N HIS A 90 5.30 -8.42 -3.09
CA HIS A 90 5.74 -7.04 -2.95
C HIS A 90 7.27 -6.95 -2.88
N ALA A 91 7.91 -7.82 -2.10
CA ALA A 91 9.37 -7.84 -1.98
C ALA A 91 10.04 -8.14 -3.34
N ALA A 92 9.51 -9.08 -4.12
CA ALA A 92 10.05 -9.40 -5.44
C ALA A 92 9.94 -8.23 -6.43
N VAL A 93 8.78 -7.56 -6.49
CA VAL A 93 8.58 -6.36 -7.33
C VAL A 93 9.51 -5.24 -6.88
N PHE A 94 9.48 -4.90 -5.59
CA PHE A 94 10.28 -3.82 -5.01
C PHE A 94 11.78 -4.03 -5.22
N ALA A 95 12.28 -5.26 -4.99
CA ALA A 95 13.68 -5.60 -5.17
C ALA A 95 14.13 -5.45 -6.63
N SER A 96 13.33 -5.96 -7.58
CA SER A 96 13.62 -5.89 -9.01
C SER A 96 13.66 -4.45 -9.52
N GLU A 97 12.68 -3.64 -9.14
CA GLU A 97 12.59 -2.25 -9.56
C GLU A 97 13.68 -1.39 -8.92
N ASN A 98 13.99 -1.59 -7.64
CA ASN A 98 15.12 -0.91 -7.01
C ASN A 98 16.46 -1.26 -7.68
N ALA A 99 16.70 -2.53 -7.99
CA ALA A 99 17.90 -2.95 -8.70
C ALA A 99 18.00 -2.29 -10.08
N HIS A 100 16.88 -2.18 -10.79
CA HIS A 100 16.81 -1.54 -12.10
C HIS A 100 17.10 -0.02 -12.01
N TYR A 101 16.39 0.70 -11.16
CA TYR A 101 16.48 2.16 -11.11
C TYR A 101 17.73 2.67 -10.38
N TYR A 102 18.13 2.01 -9.30
CA TYR A 102 19.21 2.48 -8.42
C TYR A 102 20.50 1.70 -8.56
N GLY A 103 20.49 0.51 -9.18
CA GLY A 103 21.67 -0.34 -9.32
C GLY A 103 22.86 0.33 -9.99
N LYS A 104 22.62 1.24 -10.93
CA LYS A 104 23.67 2.05 -11.58
C LYS A 104 24.50 2.87 -10.59
N TYR A 105 23.92 3.32 -9.48
CA TYR A 105 24.61 4.13 -8.48
C TYR A 105 25.59 3.34 -7.63
N LEU A 106 25.47 2.01 -7.58
CA LEU A 106 26.51 1.17 -6.99
C LEU A 106 27.86 1.31 -7.69
N ILE A 107 27.86 1.65 -8.98
CA ILE A 107 29.06 1.80 -9.80
C ILE A 107 29.46 3.28 -9.88
N THR A 108 28.50 4.17 -10.15
CA THR A 108 28.80 5.57 -10.46
C THR A 108 28.96 6.46 -9.22
N HIS A 109 28.25 6.18 -8.14
CA HIS A 109 28.22 7.00 -6.93
C HIS A 109 28.13 6.17 -5.64
N PRO A 110 28.97 5.14 -5.43
CA PRO A 110 28.86 4.22 -4.28
C PRO A 110 28.98 4.93 -2.93
N HIS A 111 29.71 6.03 -2.86
CA HIS A 111 29.94 6.83 -1.65
C HIS A 111 28.73 7.68 -1.23
N LEU A 112 27.76 7.89 -2.12
CA LEU A 112 26.50 8.59 -1.81
C LEU A 112 25.40 7.66 -1.30
N LEU A 113 25.60 6.35 -1.39
CA LEU A 113 24.63 5.36 -0.92
C LEU A 113 24.91 5.02 0.54
N SER A 114 23.86 4.99 1.37
CA SER A 114 23.96 4.41 2.72
C SER A 114 24.37 2.95 2.63
N GLU A 115 25.03 2.45 3.66
CA GLU A 115 25.43 1.02 3.72
C GLU A 115 24.22 0.10 3.59
N LYS A 116 23.12 0.42 4.26
CA LYS A 116 21.86 -0.31 4.20
C LYS A 116 21.28 -0.40 2.78
N LEU A 117 21.29 0.72 2.04
CA LEU A 117 20.81 0.72 0.66
C LEU A 117 21.75 -0.07 -0.26
N ARG A 118 23.05 0.08 -0.09
CA ARG A 118 24.07 -0.65 -0.86
C ARG A 118 23.93 -2.16 -0.68
N THR A 119 23.84 -2.63 0.56
CA THR A 119 23.63 -4.05 0.89
C THR A 119 22.34 -4.57 0.24
N ARG A 120 21.24 -3.82 0.35
CA ARG A 120 19.95 -4.17 -0.27
C ARG A 120 20.06 -4.26 -1.79
N LEU A 121 20.69 -3.28 -2.45
CA LEU A 121 20.84 -3.30 -3.90
C LEU A 121 21.73 -4.46 -4.39
N VAL A 122 22.72 -4.87 -3.61
CA VAL A 122 23.55 -6.04 -3.92
C VAL A 122 22.74 -7.33 -3.79
N SER A 123 21.98 -7.51 -2.72
CA SER A 123 21.14 -8.70 -2.51
C SER A 123 19.98 -8.82 -3.51
N ASN A 124 19.49 -7.71 -4.03
CA ASN A 124 18.38 -7.70 -4.98
C ASN A 124 18.73 -8.13 -6.41
N LYS A 125 20.01 -8.36 -6.73
CA LYS A 125 20.46 -8.74 -8.08
C LYS A 125 19.99 -10.12 -8.54
N ASP A 126 19.65 -10.98 -7.60
CA ASP A 126 19.36 -12.40 -7.88
C ASP A 126 17.87 -12.69 -8.10
N ILE A 127 17.02 -11.65 -8.13
CA ILE A 127 15.60 -11.83 -8.46
C ILE A 127 15.48 -12.20 -9.95
N THR A 128 14.94 -13.37 -10.22
CA THR A 128 14.74 -13.83 -11.59
C THR A 128 13.59 -13.10 -12.27
N ALA A 129 13.65 -12.95 -13.60
CA ALA A 129 12.53 -12.40 -14.38
C ALA A 129 11.24 -13.20 -14.15
N ARG A 130 11.34 -14.54 -13.97
CA ARG A 130 10.20 -15.39 -13.67
C ARG A 130 9.53 -15.03 -12.34
N ALA A 131 10.31 -14.80 -11.28
CA ALA A 131 9.79 -14.40 -9.98
C ALA A 131 9.11 -13.02 -10.03
N TYR A 132 9.72 -12.08 -10.74
CA TYR A 132 9.14 -10.74 -10.95
C TYR A 132 7.81 -10.81 -11.72
N LEU A 133 7.74 -11.55 -12.82
CA LEU A 133 6.51 -11.69 -13.61
C LEU A 133 5.40 -12.39 -12.80
N ALA A 134 5.72 -13.45 -12.07
CA ALA A 134 4.76 -14.12 -11.21
C ALA A 134 4.22 -13.19 -10.11
N ALA A 135 5.06 -12.32 -9.55
CA ALA A 135 4.63 -11.31 -8.57
C ALA A 135 3.71 -10.24 -9.19
N LEU A 136 3.94 -9.84 -10.43
CA LEU A 136 3.05 -8.93 -11.15
C LEU A 136 1.68 -9.57 -11.45
N GLU A 137 1.66 -10.83 -11.85
CA GLU A 137 0.40 -11.58 -12.06
C GLU A 137 -0.39 -11.72 -10.74
N ALA A 138 0.29 -12.07 -9.65
CA ALA A 138 -0.33 -12.15 -8.34
C ALA A 138 -0.89 -10.80 -7.87
N ARG A 139 -0.18 -9.70 -8.14
CA ARG A 139 -0.65 -8.34 -7.84
C ARG A 139 -1.98 -8.04 -8.52
N GLU A 140 -2.12 -8.44 -9.79
CA GLU A 140 -3.35 -8.23 -10.54
C GLU A 140 -4.54 -9.00 -9.92
N LEU A 141 -4.33 -10.26 -9.55
CA LEU A 141 -5.35 -11.06 -8.89
C LEU A 141 -5.76 -10.49 -7.51
N ILE A 142 -4.78 -10.00 -6.75
CA ILE A 142 -5.03 -9.35 -5.46
C ILE A 142 -5.82 -8.05 -5.68
N TYR A 143 -5.46 -7.25 -6.68
CA TYR A 143 -6.18 -6.03 -7.02
C TYR A 143 -7.66 -6.31 -7.32
N GLN A 144 -7.95 -7.29 -8.17
CA GLN A 144 -9.32 -7.69 -8.50
C GLN A 144 -10.09 -8.16 -7.25
N SER A 145 -9.43 -8.88 -6.34
CA SER A 145 -10.04 -9.32 -5.09
C SER A 145 -10.39 -8.14 -4.16
N VAL A 146 -9.53 -7.13 -4.13
CA VAL A 146 -9.79 -5.88 -3.36
C VAL A 146 -10.92 -5.08 -3.99
N GLU A 147 -10.97 -4.96 -5.32
CA GLU A 147 -12.08 -4.29 -6.02
C GLU A 147 -13.42 -4.98 -5.72
N ALA A 148 -13.47 -6.32 -5.82
CA ALA A 148 -14.68 -7.08 -5.51
C ALA A 148 -15.12 -6.91 -4.04
N LEU A 149 -14.18 -6.79 -3.10
CA LEU A 149 -14.49 -6.47 -1.72
C LEU A 149 -15.11 -5.08 -1.60
N LEU A 150 -14.53 -4.08 -2.26
CA LEU A 150 -14.98 -2.69 -2.22
C LEU A 150 -16.34 -2.45 -2.91
N GLU A 151 -16.90 -3.42 -3.65
CA GLU A 151 -18.29 -3.34 -4.10
C GLU A 151 -19.30 -3.37 -2.94
N ASN A 152 -18.92 -3.90 -1.78
CA ASN A 152 -19.76 -4.07 -0.60
C ASN A 152 -19.39 -3.17 0.57
N TYR A 153 -18.24 -2.50 0.51
CA TYR A 153 -17.67 -1.68 1.56
C TYR A 153 -17.17 -0.34 1.04
N ASP A 154 -17.31 0.70 1.84
CA ASP A 154 -16.86 2.04 1.49
C ASP A 154 -15.34 2.22 1.71
N ALA A 155 -14.76 1.44 2.62
CA ALA A 155 -13.32 1.46 2.88
C ALA A 155 -12.84 0.17 3.57
N ILE A 156 -11.53 -0.06 3.44
CA ILE A 156 -10.81 -1.12 4.15
C ILE A 156 -10.09 -0.52 5.36
N LEU A 157 -10.22 -1.19 6.50
CA LEU A 157 -9.50 -0.88 7.73
C LEU A 157 -8.43 -1.94 7.97
N CYS A 158 -7.18 -1.55 8.09
CA CYS A 158 -6.07 -2.43 8.43
C CYS A 158 -4.97 -1.65 9.16
N LEU A 159 -4.00 -2.35 9.74
CA LEU A 159 -2.80 -1.71 10.28
C LEU A 159 -1.93 -1.17 9.15
N SER A 160 -1.54 0.09 9.24
CA SER A 160 -0.61 0.73 8.29
C SER A 160 0.85 0.32 8.53
N ALA A 161 1.17 -0.11 9.74
CA ALA A 161 2.48 -0.60 10.14
C ALA A 161 2.36 -1.55 11.35
N PRO A 162 3.30 -2.48 11.55
CA PRO A 162 3.27 -3.41 12.67
C PRO A 162 3.38 -2.72 14.04
N GLY A 163 4.03 -1.57 14.11
CA GLY A 163 4.28 -0.87 15.38
C GLY A 163 4.62 0.60 15.18
N PRO A 164 5.07 1.27 16.25
CA PRO A 164 5.50 2.65 16.19
C PRO A 164 6.73 2.81 15.31
N ALA A 165 6.95 4.04 14.84
CA ALA A 165 8.18 4.37 14.14
C ALA A 165 9.42 4.02 14.98
N PRO A 166 10.45 3.39 14.38
CA PRO A 166 11.69 3.11 15.10
C PRO A 166 12.38 4.42 15.49
N HIS A 167 13.16 4.35 16.57
CA HIS A 167 14.00 5.49 16.98
C HIS A 167 15.20 5.64 16.03
N GLY A 168 15.42 6.88 15.55
CA GLY A 168 16.53 7.19 14.65
C GLY A 168 16.26 6.85 13.20
N PHE A 169 17.34 6.74 12.43
CA PHE A 169 17.32 6.44 10.98
C PHE A 169 17.97 5.09 10.64
N GLU A 170 18.22 4.24 11.63
CA GLU A 170 18.89 2.95 11.44
C GLU A 170 17.93 1.82 11.04
#